data_2ecc1db42e96f930992873857f221b43
#
_entry.id   2ecc1db42e96f930992873857f221b43
#
_cell.length_a   1.000
_cell.length_b   1.000
_cell.length_c   1.000
_cell.angle_alpha   90.00
_cell.angle_beta   90.00
_cell.angle_gamma   90.00
#
_symmetry.space_group_name_H-M   'P 1'
#
loop_
_entity.id
_entity.type
_entity.pdbx_description
1 polymer ?
#
loop_
_entity_poly.entity_id
_entity_poly.type
_entity_poly.pdbx_seq_one_letter_code
_entity_poly.pdbx_strand_id
1 'polypeptide(L)'
;LDSGATLIQLPLAQHYASFSRNALFGMLNDAVGARANLTRVPCNLTHIDQPPGGSLSVIDETGTRHHLDGLIAADGGDGPGKQHVTSGQRGADMGAKLAMRAQIPLHSLPAHFALPASQLWLGRGVHVVHYPIGDDLNLVATLPASRARADWQQTVMPATSPLAVLGDPAINWARTSISSAFTAPCWRRGSVVLAGDAAHSMPPHLAQGAGQGLQDAASLLAWLDGTENIDTAFAGYARERATDVSRIVQKADISGRIMAMS
;
A
#
# COMPACT_ATOMS: atom_id res chain seq x y z
N LEU A 1 8.56 10.94 21.14
CA LEU A 1 7.87 12.18 20.74
C LEU A 1 8.17 13.35 21.68
N ASP A 2 8.30 13.13 22.99
CA ASP A 2 8.36 14.22 23.97
C ASP A 2 9.74 14.87 24.09
N SER A 3 10.83 14.10 23.97
CA SER A 3 12.20 14.59 24.17
C SER A 3 12.86 15.19 22.93
N GLY A 4 12.40 14.84 21.74
CA GLY A 4 13.05 15.20 20.48
C GLY A 4 14.45 14.63 20.29
N ALA A 5 14.88 13.68 21.13
CA ALA A 5 16.21 13.09 21.03
C ALA A 5 16.32 12.22 19.77
N THR A 6 17.39 12.43 18.98
CA THR A 6 17.71 11.57 17.84
C THR A 6 18.28 10.26 18.34
N LEU A 7 17.57 9.16 18.07
CA LEU A 7 18.00 7.81 18.45
C LEU A 7 18.97 7.24 17.42
N ILE A 8 18.67 7.42 16.14
CA ILE A 8 19.48 6.90 15.04
C ILE A 8 19.29 7.77 13.79
N GLN A 9 20.35 7.92 13.03
CA GLN A 9 20.33 8.54 11.71
C GLN A 9 20.98 7.57 10.71
N LEU A 10 20.24 7.21 9.66
CA LEU A 10 20.68 6.26 8.65
C LEU A 10 20.77 6.96 7.30
N PRO A 11 21.96 7.05 6.69
CA PRO A 11 22.07 7.47 5.30
C PRO A 11 21.46 6.41 4.38
N LEU A 12 20.65 6.82 3.41
CA LEU A 12 20.15 5.92 2.39
C LEU A 12 21.24 5.68 1.36
N ALA A 13 21.62 4.42 1.17
CA ALA A 13 22.66 4.01 0.21
C ALA A 13 22.17 4.02 -1.24
N GLN A 14 20.87 4.12 -1.47
CA GLN A 14 20.24 4.11 -2.78
C GLN A 14 19.31 5.31 -2.95
N HIS A 15 19.05 5.68 -4.21
CA HIS A 15 18.07 6.71 -4.51
C HIS A 15 16.69 6.29 -4.01
N TYR A 16 16.15 7.09 -3.11
CA TYR A 16 14.80 6.98 -2.60
C TYR A 16 14.01 8.20 -3.06
N ALA A 17 12.87 7.97 -3.70
CA ALA A 17 12.01 9.04 -4.16
C ALA A 17 10.63 8.91 -3.52
N SER A 18 10.10 10.01 -3.03
CA SER A 18 8.73 10.11 -2.55
C SER A 18 7.87 10.76 -3.63
N PHE A 19 6.75 10.14 -3.95
CA PHE A 19 5.79 10.65 -4.92
C PHE A 19 4.45 10.85 -4.24
N SER A 20 3.72 11.90 -4.65
CA SER A 20 2.30 11.94 -4.35
C SER A 20 1.58 10.84 -5.12
N ARG A 21 0.51 10.30 -4.53
CA ARG A 21 -0.30 9.27 -5.21
C ARG A 21 -0.82 9.75 -6.57
N ASN A 22 -1.24 11.02 -6.63
CA ASN A 22 -1.76 11.63 -7.86
C ASN A 22 -0.68 11.77 -8.94
N ALA A 23 0.55 12.16 -8.57
CA ALA A 23 1.66 12.27 -9.52
C ALA A 23 2.01 10.89 -10.10
N LEU A 24 2.17 9.85 -9.26
CA LEU A 24 2.45 8.50 -9.73
C LEU A 24 1.32 7.96 -10.61
N PHE A 25 0.06 8.16 -10.19
CA PHE A 25 -1.10 7.76 -10.98
C PHE A 25 -1.13 8.48 -12.34
N GLY A 26 -0.88 9.81 -12.38
CA GLY A 26 -0.81 10.58 -13.61
C GLY A 26 0.23 10.03 -14.57
N MET A 27 1.47 9.84 -14.11
CA MET A 27 2.56 9.29 -14.93
C MET A 27 2.20 7.91 -15.54
N LEU A 28 1.66 7.00 -14.72
CA LEU A 28 1.25 5.67 -15.20
C LEU A 28 0.08 5.75 -16.16
N ASN A 29 -0.88 6.62 -15.87
CA ASN A 29 -2.05 6.85 -16.71
C ASN A 29 -1.68 7.39 -18.10
N ASP A 30 -0.75 8.33 -18.17
CA ASP A 30 -0.27 8.91 -19.45
C ASP A 30 0.50 7.84 -20.25
N ALA A 31 1.32 7.04 -19.60
CA ALA A 31 2.04 5.94 -20.24
C ALA A 31 1.09 4.88 -20.83
N VAL A 32 -0.01 4.56 -20.13
CA VAL A 32 -1.05 3.64 -20.60
C VAL A 32 -1.86 4.25 -21.75
N GLY A 33 -2.22 5.54 -21.66
CA GLY A 33 -3.01 6.25 -22.69
C GLY A 33 -2.33 6.30 -24.05
N ALA A 34 -1.01 6.21 -24.09
CA ALA A 34 -0.22 6.17 -25.31
C ALA A 34 -0.21 4.80 -26.04
N ARG A 35 -0.84 3.76 -25.48
CA ARG A 35 -0.81 2.39 -26.01
C ARG A 35 -2.09 2.05 -26.77
N ALA A 36 -1.99 1.84 -28.09
CA ALA A 36 -3.13 1.53 -28.96
C ALA A 36 -3.77 0.14 -28.71
N ASN A 37 -3.04 -0.78 -28.08
CA ASN A 37 -3.51 -2.14 -27.78
C ASN A 37 -4.16 -2.27 -26.41
N LEU A 38 -4.39 -1.16 -25.70
CA LEU A 38 -5.05 -1.14 -24.40
C LEU A 38 -6.42 -0.49 -24.49
N THR A 39 -7.41 -1.19 -23.96
CA THR A 39 -8.78 -0.65 -23.82
C THR A 39 -9.10 -0.47 -22.34
N ARG A 40 -9.58 0.71 -21.97
CA ARG A 40 -10.08 0.98 -20.62
C ARG A 40 -11.59 0.81 -20.61
N VAL A 41 -12.05 -0.06 -19.75
CA VAL A 41 -13.47 -0.29 -19.52
C VAL A 41 -13.77 0.08 -18.07
N PRO A 42 -14.45 1.20 -17.81
CA PRO A 42 -14.87 1.56 -16.45
C PRO A 42 -16.05 0.65 -16.04
N CYS A 43 -15.75 -0.41 -15.33
CA CYS A 43 -16.75 -1.35 -14.80
C CYS A 43 -16.31 -1.92 -13.46
N ASN A 44 -17.28 -2.40 -12.67
CA ASN A 44 -17.02 -3.17 -11.47
C ASN A 44 -17.32 -4.65 -11.75
N LEU A 45 -16.32 -5.50 -11.51
CA LEU A 45 -16.53 -6.95 -11.63
C LEU A 45 -17.33 -7.43 -10.43
N THR A 46 -18.38 -8.20 -10.71
CA THR A 46 -19.24 -8.81 -9.69
C THR A 46 -18.99 -10.30 -9.53
N HIS A 47 -18.52 -10.98 -10.58
CA HIS A 47 -18.27 -12.41 -10.57
C HIS A 47 -17.12 -12.81 -11.48
N ILE A 48 -16.36 -13.83 -11.05
CA ILE A 48 -15.31 -14.49 -11.84
C ILE A 48 -15.69 -15.97 -11.91
N ASP A 49 -15.82 -16.49 -13.12
CA ASP A 49 -16.23 -17.85 -13.38
C ASP A 49 -15.15 -18.56 -14.23
N GLN A 50 -14.63 -19.64 -13.69
CA GLN A 50 -13.70 -20.52 -14.38
C GLN A 50 -13.94 -21.96 -13.93
N PRO A 51 -14.81 -22.70 -14.61
CA PRO A 51 -15.01 -24.10 -14.31
C PRO A 51 -13.74 -24.92 -14.60
N PRO A 52 -13.54 -26.06 -13.93
CA PRO A 52 -12.40 -26.94 -14.18
C PRO A 52 -12.27 -27.32 -15.65
N GLY A 53 -11.13 -26.99 -16.28
CA GLY A 53 -10.88 -27.22 -17.71
C GLY A 53 -11.67 -26.32 -18.67
N GLY A 54 -12.43 -25.36 -18.14
CA GLY A 54 -13.22 -24.39 -18.92
C GLY A 54 -12.53 -23.05 -19.12
N SER A 55 -13.12 -22.21 -19.97
CA SER A 55 -12.65 -20.84 -20.24
C SER A 55 -12.95 -19.91 -19.07
N LEU A 56 -12.04 -18.95 -18.85
CA LEU A 56 -12.23 -17.86 -17.90
C LEU A 56 -13.25 -16.86 -18.43
N SER A 57 -14.17 -16.45 -17.59
CA SER A 57 -15.06 -15.32 -17.87
C SER A 57 -15.28 -14.46 -16.61
N VAL A 58 -15.55 -13.18 -16.82
CA VAL A 58 -15.91 -12.24 -15.76
C VAL A 58 -17.26 -11.60 -16.09
N ILE A 59 -18.02 -11.25 -15.05
CA ILE A 59 -19.31 -10.57 -15.18
C ILE A 59 -19.19 -9.22 -14.47
N ASP A 60 -19.58 -8.15 -15.16
CA ASP A 60 -19.61 -6.81 -14.61
C ASP A 60 -20.94 -6.48 -13.92
N GLU A 61 -21.07 -5.29 -13.34
CA GLU A 61 -22.27 -4.81 -12.65
C GLU A 61 -23.49 -4.66 -13.56
N THR A 62 -23.29 -4.64 -14.88
CA THR A 62 -24.40 -4.60 -15.86
C THR A 62 -24.90 -5.99 -16.22
N GLY A 63 -24.23 -7.05 -15.74
CA GLY A 63 -24.50 -8.43 -16.11
C GLY A 63 -23.84 -8.86 -17.42
N THR A 64 -22.99 -8.00 -18.02
CA THR A 64 -22.27 -8.34 -19.24
C THR A 64 -21.15 -9.33 -18.93
N ARG A 65 -21.07 -10.40 -19.74
CA ARG A 65 -20.03 -11.43 -19.63
C ARG A 65 -18.89 -11.15 -20.62
N HIS A 66 -17.67 -11.14 -20.10
CA HIS A 66 -16.44 -10.98 -20.89
C HIS A 66 -15.63 -12.27 -20.80
N HIS A 67 -15.21 -12.81 -21.94
CA HIS A 67 -14.31 -13.99 -22.01
C HIS A 67 -12.86 -13.53 -22.07
N LEU A 68 -11.99 -14.17 -21.30
CA LEU A 68 -10.60 -13.78 -21.11
C LEU A 68 -9.70 -15.01 -21.23
N ASP A 69 -8.47 -14.81 -21.72
CA ASP A 69 -7.42 -15.82 -21.67
C ASP A 69 -6.75 -15.88 -20.29
N GLY A 70 -6.71 -14.73 -19.59
CA GLY A 70 -6.20 -14.62 -18.24
C GLY A 70 -6.63 -13.32 -17.57
N LEU A 71 -6.60 -13.31 -16.23
CA LEU A 71 -6.96 -12.16 -15.41
C LEU A 71 -5.83 -11.85 -14.41
N ILE A 72 -5.32 -10.64 -14.44
CA ILE A 72 -4.44 -10.09 -13.41
C ILE A 72 -5.31 -9.27 -12.47
N ALA A 73 -5.54 -9.77 -11.27
CA ALA A 73 -6.34 -9.10 -10.26
C ALA A 73 -5.46 -8.21 -9.38
N ALA A 74 -5.57 -6.91 -9.58
CA ALA A 74 -4.92 -5.86 -8.77
C ALA A 74 -5.96 -4.99 -8.06
N ASP A 75 -7.04 -5.62 -7.59
CA ASP A 75 -8.28 -5.04 -7.07
C ASP A 75 -8.25 -4.77 -5.55
N GLY A 76 -7.05 -4.84 -4.96
CA GLY A 76 -6.82 -4.50 -3.56
C GLY A 76 -7.24 -5.59 -2.58
N GLY A 77 -7.28 -5.20 -1.30
CA GLY A 77 -7.43 -6.16 -0.19
C GLY A 77 -8.77 -6.88 -0.10
N ASP A 78 -9.83 -6.38 -0.74
CA ASP A 78 -11.19 -6.92 -0.65
C ASP A 78 -11.85 -7.14 -2.03
N GLY A 79 -11.08 -7.05 -3.10
CA GLY A 79 -11.58 -7.18 -4.47
C GLY A 79 -12.07 -8.58 -4.84
N PRO A 80 -12.91 -8.71 -5.89
CA PRO A 80 -13.46 -9.99 -6.34
C PRO A 80 -12.40 -10.97 -6.84
N GLY A 81 -11.30 -10.48 -7.44
CA GLY A 81 -10.18 -11.32 -7.87
C GLY A 81 -9.48 -11.98 -6.70
N LYS A 82 -9.18 -11.21 -5.64
CA LYS A 82 -8.65 -11.80 -4.41
C LYS A 82 -9.60 -12.84 -3.81
N GLN A 83 -10.88 -12.51 -3.71
CA GLN A 83 -11.88 -13.44 -3.17
C GLN A 83 -11.96 -14.74 -3.97
N HIS A 84 -11.88 -14.65 -5.30
CA HIS A 84 -11.87 -15.81 -6.19
C HIS A 84 -10.65 -16.70 -5.93
N VAL A 85 -9.44 -16.12 -5.92
CA VAL A 85 -8.20 -16.90 -5.77
C VAL A 85 -8.05 -17.49 -4.37
N THR A 86 -8.39 -16.74 -3.33
CA THR A 86 -8.20 -17.16 -1.93
C THR A 86 -9.42 -17.86 -1.33
N SER A 87 -10.47 -18.09 -2.10
CA SER A 87 -11.76 -18.64 -1.60
C SER A 87 -12.32 -17.83 -0.42
N GLY A 88 -12.17 -16.50 -0.47
CA GLY A 88 -12.66 -15.59 0.55
C GLY A 88 -11.81 -15.52 1.84
N GLN A 89 -10.64 -16.15 1.86
CA GLN A 89 -9.75 -16.03 3.02
C GLN A 89 -9.30 -14.59 3.23
N ARG A 90 -9.46 -14.10 4.45
CA ARG A 90 -9.04 -12.76 4.87
C ARG A 90 -7.84 -12.86 5.80
N GLY A 91 -7.00 -11.83 5.80
CA GLY A 91 -5.97 -11.68 6.84
C GLY A 91 -6.60 -11.56 8.23
N ALA A 92 -5.87 -11.96 9.25
CA ALA A 92 -6.32 -11.78 10.63
C ALA A 92 -6.52 -10.28 10.93
N ASP A 93 -7.62 -9.93 11.58
CA ASP A 93 -7.81 -8.58 12.10
C ASP A 93 -6.88 -8.40 13.32
N MET A 94 -5.79 -7.68 13.15
CA MET A 94 -4.76 -7.47 14.19
C MET A 94 -5.09 -6.31 15.13
N GLY A 95 -6.35 -5.99 15.28
CA GLY A 95 -6.80 -4.88 16.10
C GLY A 95 -6.81 -3.55 15.34
N ALA A 96 -7.77 -2.70 15.70
CA ALA A 96 -8.03 -1.47 14.97
C ALA A 96 -6.90 -0.45 15.21
N LYS A 97 -5.92 -0.41 14.32
CA LYS A 97 -4.97 0.70 14.17
C LYS A 97 -5.42 1.64 13.06
N LEU A 98 -5.16 2.91 13.24
CA LEU A 98 -5.50 3.94 12.28
C LEU A 98 -4.24 4.64 11.80
N ALA A 99 -4.21 4.96 10.52
CA ALA A 99 -3.31 5.95 9.94
C ALA A 99 -4.09 7.26 9.76
N MET A 100 -3.63 8.30 10.41
CA MET A 100 -4.07 9.67 10.20
C MET A 100 -3.09 10.30 9.23
N ARG A 101 -3.57 10.87 8.14
CA ARG A 101 -2.75 11.42 7.05
C ARG A 101 -3.09 12.88 6.83
N ALA A 102 -2.07 13.71 6.67
CA ALA A 102 -2.23 15.11 6.30
C ALA A 102 -1.12 15.54 5.35
N GLN A 103 -1.37 16.60 4.60
CA GLN A 103 -0.38 17.34 3.85
C GLN A 103 -0.44 18.80 4.28
N ILE A 104 0.71 19.40 4.51
CA ILE A 104 0.83 20.79 4.98
C ILE A 104 1.84 21.50 4.10
N PRO A 105 1.55 22.69 3.57
CA PRO A 105 2.53 23.47 2.82
C PRO A 105 3.79 23.75 3.64
N LEU A 106 4.97 23.41 3.13
CA LEU A 106 6.25 23.58 3.83
C LEU A 106 6.52 25.04 4.23
N HIS A 107 6.05 26.00 3.42
CA HIS A 107 6.24 27.43 3.72
C HIS A 107 5.51 27.88 5.01
N SER A 108 4.52 27.13 5.49
CA SER A 108 3.80 27.41 6.73
C SER A 108 4.44 26.77 7.97
N LEU A 109 5.54 26.04 7.80
CA LEU A 109 6.20 25.26 8.84
C LEU A 109 7.61 25.78 9.12
N PRO A 110 8.16 25.54 10.33
CA PRO A 110 9.57 25.80 10.62
C PRO A 110 10.52 25.10 9.63
N ALA A 111 11.62 25.74 9.29
CA ALA A 111 12.56 25.30 8.23
C ALA A 111 13.10 23.87 8.40
N HIS A 112 13.20 23.37 9.63
CA HIS A 112 13.69 22.01 9.87
C HIS A 112 12.76 20.90 9.31
N PHE A 113 11.50 21.19 9.02
CA PHE A 113 10.61 20.26 8.35
C PHE A 113 10.87 20.12 6.85
N ALA A 114 11.57 21.08 6.24
CA ALA A 114 11.94 21.05 4.83
C ALA A 114 13.21 20.22 4.52
N LEU A 115 13.83 19.62 5.53
CA LEU A 115 15.00 18.75 5.33
C LEU A 115 14.63 17.57 4.41
N PRO A 116 15.48 17.21 3.42
CA PRO A 116 15.24 16.09 2.50
C PRO A 116 15.48 14.75 3.21
N ALA A 117 14.68 14.47 4.21
CA ALA A 117 14.78 13.29 5.05
C ALA A 117 13.40 12.80 5.45
N SER A 118 13.25 11.49 5.55
CA SER A 118 12.09 10.89 6.23
C SER A 118 12.41 10.82 7.72
N GLN A 119 11.57 11.44 8.54
CA GLN A 119 11.73 11.45 9.98
C GLN A 119 10.65 10.60 10.64
N LEU A 120 11.08 9.67 11.49
CA LEU A 120 10.20 8.80 12.27
C LEU A 120 10.30 9.20 13.74
N TRP A 121 9.18 9.58 14.31
CA TRP A 121 9.02 9.95 15.71
C TRP A 121 8.30 8.85 16.46
N LEU A 122 8.93 8.33 17.49
CA LEU A 122 8.41 7.24 18.28
C LEU A 122 7.81 7.76 19.58
N GLY A 123 6.65 7.23 19.94
CA GLY A 123 5.98 7.48 21.21
C GLY A 123 5.20 6.25 21.66
N ARG A 124 4.82 6.21 22.91
CA ARG A 124 4.19 5.03 23.52
C ARG A 124 2.93 4.58 22.76
N GLY A 125 3.06 3.54 21.95
CA GLY A 125 1.99 2.96 21.14
C GLY A 125 1.51 3.86 19.99
N VAL A 126 2.28 4.90 19.64
CA VAL A 126 2.02 5.80 18.52
C VAL A 126 3.34 6.12 17.82
N HIS A 127 3.27 6.42 16.54
CA HIS A 127 4.43 7.00 15.83
C HIS A 127 3.94 7.99 14.78
N VAL A 128 4.78 8.96 14.50
CA VAL A 128 4.56 9.95 13.44
C VAL A 128 5.71 9.87 12.45
N VAL A 129 5.38 9.77 11.18
CA VAL A 129 6.35 9.84 10.08
C VAL A 129 6.04 11.11 9.28
N HIS A 130 7.08 11.85 8.93
CA HIS A 130 6.93 12.94 7.99
C HIS A 130 8.11 13.02 7.03
N TYR A 131 7.85 13.52 5.85
CA TYR A 131 8.84 13.75 4.80
C TYR A 131 8.30 14.74 3.76
N PRO A 132 9.15 15.54 3.13
CA PRO A 132 8.73 16.48 2.09
C PRO A 132 8.35 15.74 0.80
N ILE A 133 7.30 16.24 0.12
CA ILE A 133 6.92 15.87 -1.25
C ILE A 133 6.63 17.15 -2.01
N GLY A 134 7.54 17.57 -2.90
CA GLY A 134 7.42 18.87 -3.56
C GLY A 134 7.40 20.01 -2.51
N ASP A 135 6.40 20.85 -2.58
CA ASP A 135 6.23 22.01 -1.68
C ASP A 135 5.43 21.66 -0.41
N ASP A 136 5.07 20.41 -0.20
CA ASP A 136 4.29 19.97 0.94
C ASP A 136 5.07 19.02 1.85
N LEU A 137 4.75 19.06 3.14
CA LEU A 137 5.13 18.04 4.12
C LEU A 137 4.02 16.97 4.16
N ASN A 138 4.36 15.73 3.82
CA ASN A 138 3.48 14.60 4.01
C ASN A 138 3.62 14.05 5.43
N LEU A 139 2.49 13.82 6.09
CA LEU A 139 2.39 13.39 7.48
C LEU A 139 1.59 12.10 7.58
N VAL A 140 2.08 11.16 8.37
CA VAL A 140 1.35 9.94 8.73
C VAL A 140 1.52 9.69 10.22
N ALA A 141 0.46 9.80 10.99
CA ALA A 141 0.43 9.39 12.39
C ALA A 141 -0.30 8.04 12.50
N THR A 142 0.34 7.07 13.13
CA THR A 142 -0.26 5.75 13.40
C THR A 142 -0.55 5.62 14.88
N LEU A 143 -1.79 5.26 15.20
CA LEU A 143 -2.25 5.14 16.58
C LEU A 143 -3.35 4.07 16.71
N PRO A 144 -3.55 3.50 17.93
CA PRO A 144 -4.70 2.64 18.19
C PRO A 144 -6.01 3.40 18.01
N ALA A 145 -7.05 2.75 17.49
CA ALA A 145 -8.36 3.38 17.31
C ALA A 145 -8.95 3.95 18.60
N SER A 146 -8.64 3.33 19.74
CA SER A 146 -9.04 3.80 21.08
C SER A 146 -8.46 5.18 21.46
N ARG A 147 -7.37 5.60 20.81
CA ARG A 147 -6.73 6.91 21.00
C ARG A 147 -7.14 7.96 19.98
N ALA A 148 -7.88 7.61 18.94
CA ALA A 148 -8.32 8.52 17.89
C ALA A 148 -9.59 9.32 18.33
N ARG A 149 -9.50 9.98 19.48
CA ARG A 149 -10.52 10.89 20.01
C ARG A 149 -10.42 12.26 19.34
N ALA A 150 -11.34 13.17 19.64
CA ALA A 150 -11.38 14.50 19.02
C ALA A 150 -10.09 15.34 19.26
N ASP A 151 -9.43 15.09 20.38
CA ASP A 151 -8.21 15.78 20.84
C ASP A 151 -6.92 14.99 20.57
N TRP A 152 -6.96 13.97 19.69
CA TRP A 152 -5.84 13.07 19.48
C TRP A 152 -4.57 13.79 19.02
N GLN A 153 -4.67 14.85 18.20
CA GLN A 153 -3.49 15.61 17.74
C GLN A 153 -2.72 16.16 18.94
N GLN A 154 -3.40 16.83 19.85
CA GLN A 154 -2.81 17.43 21.04
C GLN A 154 -2.29 16.39 22.01
N THR A 155 -2.94 15.22 22.08
CA THR A 155 -2.50 14.10 22.92
C THR A 155 -1.24 13.45 22.37
N VAL A 156 -1.11 13.32 21.06
CA VAL A 156 0.05 12.69 20.38
C VAL A 156 1.19 13.69 20.19
N MET A 157 0.89 14.95 19.93
CA MET A 157 1.83 16.04 19.66
C MET A 157 1.54 17.24 20.60
N PRO A 158 1.78 17.06 21.92
CA PRO A 158 1.48 18.10 22.89
C PRO A 158 2.36 19.35 22.68
N ALA A 159 1.97 20.46 23.28
CA ALA A 159 2.68 21.74 23.15
C ALA A 159 4.18 21.68 23.57
N THR A 160 4.56 20.71 24.37
CA THR A 160 5.94 20.44 24.76
C THR A 160 6.74 19.62 23.76
N SER A 161 6.07 19.03 22.75
CA SER A 161 6.70 18.21 21.72
C SER A 161 7.38 19.08 20.66
N PRO A 162 8.51 18.65 20.09
CA PRO A 162 9.06 19.26 18.86
C PRO A 162 8.08 19.24 17.68
N LEU A 163 7.07 18.37 17.73
CA LEU A 163 6.00 18.27 16.73
C LEU A 163 4.76 19.08 17.07
N ALA A 164 4.80 19.96 18.06
CA ALA A 164 3.65 20.70 18.55
C ALA A 164 2.88 21.45 17.44
N VAL A 165 3.61 22.03 16.47
CA VAL A 165 3.01 22.71 15.31
C VAL A 165 2.14 21.78 14.46
N LEU A 166 2.41 20.48 14.45
CA LEU A 166 1.63 19.47 13.74
C LEU A 166 0.42 18.99 14.55
N GLY A 167 0.34 19.36 15.81
CA GLY A 167 -0.79 19.11 16.71
C GLY A 167 -1.92 20.13 16.58
N ASP A 168 -1.81 21.11 15.67
CA ASP A 168 -2.83 22.14 15.45
C ASP A 168 -4.16 21.50 15.01
N PRO A 169 -5.26 21.74 15.73
CA PRO A 169 -6.59 21.23 15.37
C PRO A 169 -7.09 21.67 13.98
N ALA A 170 -6.54 22.77 13.44
CA ALA A 170 -6.89 23.27 12.11
C ALA A 170 -6.33 22.38 10.98
N ILE A 171 -5.38 21.51 11.26
CA ILE A 171 -4.85 20.58 10.27
C ILE A 171 -5.92 19.52 9.96
N ASN A 172 -6.25 19.42 8.68
CA ASN A 172 -7.22 18.44 8.20
C ASN A 172 -6.54 17.06 8.01
N TRP A 173 -6.89 16.13 8.88
CA TRP A 173 -6.36 14.77 8.85
C TRP A 173 -7.37 13.78 8.26
N ALA A 174 -7.00 13.14 7.17
CA ALA A 174 -7.75 12.00 6.65
C ALA A 174 -7.48 10.75 7.51
N ARG A 175 -8.55 10.04 7.85
CA ARG A 175 -8.50 8.82 8.67
C ARG A 175 -8.63 7.59 7.79
N THR A 176 -7.73 6.61 7.96
CA THR A 176 -7.74 5.35 7.23
C THR A 176 -7.47 4.20 8.20
N SER A 177 -8.22 3.12 8.12
CA SER A 177 -7.91 1.87 8.83
C SER A 177 -6.65 1.24 8.24
N ILE A 178 -5.77 0.75 9.12
CA ILE A 178 -4.60 -0.02 8.70
C ILE A 178 -5.00 -1.49 8.66
N SER A 179 -4.95 -2.08 7.47
CA SER A 179 -5.10 -3.52 7.32
C SER A 179 -3.91 -4.24 7.96
N SER A 180 -4.16 -5.40 8.54
CA SER A 180 -3.09 -6.30 8.98
C SER A 180 -2.22 -6.74 7.80
N ALA A 181 -0.98 -7.12 8.12
CA ALA A 181 -0.13 -7.77 7.14
C ALA A 181 -0.81 -9.05 6.64
N PHE A 182 -0.97 -9.17 5.33
CA PHE A 182 -1.56 -10.33 4.69
C PHE A 182 -0.76 -10.68 3.44
N THR A 183 -0.38 -11.93 3.35
CA THR A 183 0.11 -12.52 2.10
C THR A 183 -0.86 -13.62 1.73
N ALA A 184 -1.39 -13.59 0.52
CA ALA A 184 -2.29 -14.62 0.03
C ALA A 184 -1.59 -15.99 0.11
N PRO A 185 -2.24 -17.03 0.64
CA PRO A 185 -1.65 -18.37 0.72
C PRO A 185 -1.44 -18.98 -0.67
N CYS A 186 -2.21 -18.50 -1.64
CA CYS A 186 -2.08 -18.82 -3.04
C CYS A 186 -2.24 -17.54 -3.84
N TRP A 187 -1.33 -17.29 -4.78
CA TRP A 187 -1.36 -16.11 -5.64
C TRP A 187 -2.05 -16.34 -6.98
N ARG A 188 -2.42 -17.59 -7.24
CA ARG A 188 -3.02 -18.00 -8.52
C ARG A 188 -4.10 -19.05 -8.32
N ARG A 189 -5.17 -18.96 -9.11
CA ARG A 189 -6.16 -20.00 -9.27
C ARG A 189 -6.60 -20.06 -10.73
N GLY A 190 -6.30 -21.19 -11.40
CA GLY A 190 -6.55 -21.28 -12.85
C GLY A 190 -5.78 -20.20 -13.62
N SER A 191 -6.46 -19.49 -14.50
CA SER A 191 -5.92 -18.37 -15.28
C SER A 191 -6.16 -17.00 -14.61
N VAL A 192 -6.33 -16.98 -13.29
CA VAL A 192 -6.41 -15.74 -12.47
C VAL A 192 -5.18 -15.64 -11.57
N VAL A 193 -4.47 -14.52 -11.60
CA VAL A 193 -3.31 -14.24 -10.76
C VAL A 193 -3.46 -12.92 -10.02
N LEU A 194 -2.98 -12.86 -8.77
CA LEU A 194 -3.03 -11.67 -7.92
C LEU A 194 -1.77 -10.81 -8.08
N ALA A 195 -1.94 -9.48 -7.95
CA ALA A 195 -0.84 -8.52 -7.89
C ALA A 195 -1.13 -7.41 -6.88
N GLY A 196 -0.08 -6.79 -6.35
CA GLY A 196 -0.19 -5.68 -5.40
C GLY A 196 -0.95 -6.06 -4.12
N ASP A 197 -1.75 -5.14 -3.60
CA ASP A 197 -2.47 -5.34 -2.33
C ASP A 197 -3.46 -6.51 -2.35
N ALA A 198 -3.90 -6.98 -3.52
CA ALA A 198 -4.70 -8.18 -3.65
C ALA A 198 -3.90 -9.45 -3.23
N ALA A 199 -2.62 -9.48 -3.55
CA ALA A 199 -1.72 -10.58 -3.20
C ALA A 199 -1.07 -10.40 -1.82
N HIS A 200 -0.68 -9.16 -1.47
CA HIS A 200 0.17 -8.88 -0.31
C HIS A 200 -0.10 -7.51 0.30
N SER A 201 -1.25 -7.33 0.90
CA SER A 201 -1.49 -6.10 1.65
C SER A 201 -0.54 -6.02 2.85
N MET A 202 0.07 -4.88 3.06
CA MET A 202 1.03 -4.69 4.15
C MET A 202 0.82 -3.37 4.88
N PRO A 203 1.11 -3.34 6.21
CA PRO A 203 1.11 -2.10 6.95
C PRO A 203 2.13 -1.09 6.38
N PRO A 204 1.86 0.22 6.47
CA PRO A 204 2.68 1.26 5.83
C PRO A 204 4.05 1.49 6.48
N HIS A 205 4.44 0.67 7.46
CA HIS A 205 5.61 0.87 8.31
C HIS A 205 6.95 0.90 7.55
N LEU A 206 7.05 0.21 6.43
CA LEU A 206 8.25 0.21 5.58
C LEU A 206 8.09 1.03 4.28
N ALA A 207 6.92 1.63 4.04
CA ALA A 207 6.58 2.35 2.81
C ALA A 207 6.84 1.53 1.52
N GLN A 208 6.69 0.19 1.58
CA GLN A 208 7.04 -0.73 0.50
C GLN A 208 5.87 -1.14 -0.40
N GLY A 209 4.60 -0.90 -0.01
CA GLY A 209 3.44 -1.43 -0.74
C GLY A 209 3.45 -1.10 -2.23
N ALA A 210 3.55 0.18 -2.59
CA ALA A 210 3.58 0.61 -3.98
C ALA A 210 4.83 0.08 -4.72
N GLY A 211 6.00 0.08 -4.07
CA GLY A 211 7.23 -0.46 -4.65
C GLY A 211 7.13 -1.96 -4.96
N GLN A 212 6.50 -2.74 -4.08
CA GLN A 212 6.27 -4.17 -4.31
C GLN A 212 5.27 -4.41 -5.44
N GLY A 213 4.21 -3.59 -5.54
CA GLY A 213 3.29 -3.67 -6.68
C GLY A 213 3.95 -3.36 -8.03
N LEU A 214 4.90 -2.42 -8.07
CA LEU A 214 5.69 -2.15 -9.28
C LEU A 214 6.63 -3.31 -9.62
N GLN A 215 7.22 -3.96 -8.61
CA GLN A 215 8.04 -5.16 -8.81
C GLN A 215 7.19 -6.35 -9.28
N ASP A 216 5.96 -6.48 -8.81
CA ASP A 216 5.01 -7.47 -9.33
C ASP A 216 4.79 -7.28 -10.83
N ALA A 217 4.52 -6.05 -11.25
CA ALA A 217 4.30 -5.74 -12.66
C ALA A 217 5.55 -6.07 -13.51
N ALA A 218 6.75 -5.73 -13.02
CA ALA A 218 8.00 -6.03 -13.72
C ALA A 218 8.28 -7.54 -13.82
N SER A 219 8.09 -8.29 -12.73
CA SER A 219 8.26 -9.75 -12.72
C SER A 219 7.22 -10.42 -13.63
N LEU A 220 5.96 -10.00 -13.55
CA LEU A 220 4.90 -10.56 -14.39
C LEU A 220 5.18 -10.32 -15.88
N LEU A 221 5.64 -9.11 -16.24
CA LEU A 221 6.05 -8.81 -17.61
C LEU A 221 7.17 -9.73 -18.07
N ALA A 222 8.22 -9.91 -17.26
CA ALA A 222 9.33 -10.79 -17.59
C ALA A 222 8.90 -12.25 -17.82
N TRP A 223 7.96 -12.74 -17.02
CA TRP A 223 7.40 -14.08 -17.21
C TRP A 223 6.51 -14.19 -18.47
N LEU A 224 5.73 -13.16 -18.79
CA LEU A 224 4.90 -13.13 -19.99
C LEU A 224 5.74 -13.04 -21.26
N ASP A 225 6.83 -12.28 -21.25
CA ASP A 225 7.77 -12.19 -22.38
C ASP A 225 8.60 -13.49 -22.56
N GLY A 226 8.82 -14.24 -21.49
CA GLY A 226 9.62 -15.47 -21.47
C GLY A 226 8.90 -16.73 -21.93
N THR A 227 7.57 -16.69 -22.14
CA THR A 227 6.79 -17.87 -22.57
C THR A 227 5.50 -17.47 -23.28
N GLU A 228 5.12 -18.24 -24.29
CA GLU A 228 3.83 -18.08 -24.98
C GLU A 228 2.64 -18.64 -24.18
N ASN A 229 2.91 -19.42 -23.13
CA ASN A 229 1.86 -20.03 -22.31
C ASN A 229 1.56 -19.17 -21.06
N ILE A 230 0.41 -18.54 -21.05
CA ILE A 230 -0.03 -17.65 -19.95
C ILE A 230 -0.09 -18.37 -18.59
N ASP A 231 -0.48 -19.65 -18.56
CA ASP A 231 -0.52 -20.42 -17.32
C ASP A 231 0.87 -20.68 -16.74
N THR A 232 1.86 -20.90 -17.61
CA THR A 232 3.26 -21.03 -17.20
C THR A 232 3.80 -19.70 -16.67
N ALA A 233 3.51 -18.59 -17.37
CA ALA A 233 3.88 -17.25 -16.93
C ALA A 233 3.31 -16.92 -15.54
N PHE A 234 2.00 -17.13 -15.36
CA PHE A 234 1.32 -16.86 -14.10
C PHE A 234 1.81 -17.74 -12.95
N ALA A 235 2.12 -19.02 -13.23
CA ALA A 235 2.66 -19.92 -12.22
C ALA A 235 4.09 -19.54 -11.80
N GLY A 236 4.94 -19.15 -12.76
CA GLY A 236 6.29 -18.68 -12.51
C GLY A 236 6.32 -17.42 -11.67
N TYR A 237 5.59 -16.40 -12.11
CA TYR A 237 5.41 -15.14 -11.38
C TYR A 237 4.90 -15.36 -9.95
N ALA A 238 3.81 -16.09 -9.78
CA ALA A 238 3.21 -16.32 -8.47
C ALA A 238 4.20 -16.99 -7.49
N ARG A 239 4.96 -17.99 -7.94
CA ARG A 239 5.96 -18.68 -7.13
C ARG A 239 7.11 -17.76 -6.71
N GLU A 240 7.65 -16.99 -7.67
CA GLU A 240 8.77 -16.07 -7.44
C GLU A 240 8.36 -15.00 -6.43
N ARG A 241 7.30 -14.26 -6.74
CA ARG A 241 6.90 -13.11 -5.94
C ARG A 241 6.35 -13.47 -4.56
N ALA A 242 5.60 -14.57 -4.44
CA ALA A 242 5.13 -15.02 -3.13
C ALA A 242 6.29 -15.28 -2.16
N THR A 243 7.41 -15.82 -2.65
CA THR A 243 8.60 -16.06 -1.83
C THR A 243 9.27 -14.76 -1.39
N ASP A 244 9.47 -13.83 -2.30
CA ASP A 244 10.19 -12.58 -2.03
C ASP A 244 9.37 -11.65 -1.13
N VAL A 245 8.10 -11.49 -1.44
CA VAL A 245 7.21 -10.56 -0.71
C VAL A 245 6.89 -11.05 0.69
N SER A 246 6.78 -12.35 0.92
CA SER A 246 6.48 -12.88 2.26
C SER A 246 7.49 -12.42 3.32
N ARG A 247 8.77 -12.33 2.95
CA ARG A 247 9.84 -11.82 3.82
C ARG A 247 9.68 -10.34 4.14
N ILE A 248 9.23 -9.55 3.15
CA ILE A 248 9.02 -8.09 3.31
C ILE A 248 7.81 -7.83 4.19
N VAL A 249 6.72 -8.56 3.98
CA VAL A 249 5.49 -8.45 4.80
C VAL A 249 5.79 -8.78 6.26
N GLN A 250 6.57 -9.84 6.54
CA GLN A 250 7.01 -10.18 7.89
C GLN A 250 7.87 -9.07 8.52
N LYS A 251 8.81 -8.49 7.76
CA LYS A 251 9.62 -7.36 8.24
C LYS A 251 8.77 -6.12 8.53
N ALA A 252 7.77 -5.83 7.69
CA ALA A 252 6.85 -4.72 7.92
C ALA A 252 6.03 -4.91 9.22
N ASP A 253 5.57 -6.12 9.49
CA ASP A 253 4.86 -6.45 10.73
C ASP A 253 5.76 -6.30 11.96
N ILE A 254 6.98 -6.85 11.92
CA ILE A 254 7.97 -6.71 12.99
C ILE A 254 8.28 -5.23 13.26
N SER A 255 8.52 -4.44 12.20
CA SER A 255 8.77 -3.00 12.33
C SER A 255 7.61 -2.29 13.02
N GLY A 256 6.38 -2.62 12.65
CA GLY A 256 5.18 -2.06 13.29
C GLY A 256 5.04 -2.43 14.76
N ARG A 257 5.50 -3.62 15.18
CA ARG A 257 5.54 -4.03 16.59
C ARG A 257 6.60 -3.25 17.35
N ILE A 258 7.81 -3.12 16.80
CA ILE A 258 8.91 -2.34 17.42
C ILE A 258 8.47 -0.88 17.62
N MET A 259 7.90 -0.26 16.59
CA MET A 259 7.39 1.12 16.65
C MET A 259 6.26 1.32 17.67
N ALA A 260 5.55 0.25 18.02
CA ALA A 260 4.47 0.28 19.00
C ALA A 260 4.94 0.04 20.45
N MET A 261 6.17 -0.47 20.65
CA MET A 261 6.73 -0.77 21.97
C MET A 261 7.44 0.42 22.62
N SER A 262 7.72 1.46 21.85
CA SER A 262 8.47 2.66 22.29
C SER A 262 7.65 3.65 23.09
#